data_73285e7acf6b767c5027b732cf7d45cf
#
_entry.id   73285e7acf6b767c5027b732cf7d45cf
#
_cell.length_a   1.000
_cell.length_b   1.000
_cell.length_c   1.000
_cell.angle_alpha   90.00
_cell.angle_beta   90.00
_cell.angle_gamma   90.00
#
_symmetry.space_group_name_H-M   'P 1'
#
loop_
_entity.id
_entity.type
_entity.pdbx_description
1 polymer ?
#
loop_
_entity_poly.entity_id
_entity_poly.type
_entity_poly.pdbx_seq_one_letter_code
_entity_poly.pdbx_strand_id
1 'polypeptide(L)'
;MTTTPREGAQPRHKQCASTGRLSAVMFIGQFGWATVGAACGTLLAALAAEAKPEDKVDLLALLTTTGAIAAVSCMILAGTLSDRTQSKLGPRNPWIIGGAIVGTLAFACIGLTRNPALLVVAHMVYQGGLNCMLGAFNAIPPDYIPDSTLGKVSAFGGAGYLLAQIIGAVIAGAFVTHPSQGFLMAAWIMLVS
;
A
#
# COMPACT_ATOMS: atom_id res chain seq x y z
N MET A 1 9.68 -1.57 -50.89
CA MET A 1 10.24 -1.75 -49.52
C MET A 1 9.13 -2.25 -48.65
N THR A 2 9.00 -3.55 -48.51
CA THR A 2 8.00 -4.26 -47.71
C THR A 2 8.55 -4.40 -46.30
N THR A 3 8.01 -3.66 -45.34
CA THR A 3 8.29 -3.79 -43.92
C THR A 3 7.60 -5.05 -43.39
N THR A 4 8.37 -6.12 -43.20
CA THR A 4 7.93 -7.32 -42.48
C THR A 4 7.48 -6.96 -41.06
N PRO A 5 6.30 -7.43 -40.58
CA PRO A 5 5.91 -7.29 -39.21
C PRO A 5 6.91 -8.06 -38.31
N ARG A 6 7.37 -7.46 -37.24
CA ARG A 6 8.12 -8.14 -36.19
C ARG A 6 7.26 -9.22 -35.55
N GLU A 7 7.32 -10.42 -36.14
CA GLU A 7 6.92 -11.66 -35.47
C GLU A 7 7.88 -11.90 -34.31
N GLY A 8 7.36 -12.12 -33.10
CA GLY A 8 8.17 -12.73 -32.07
C GLY A 8 8.15 -12.13 -30.66
N ALA A 9 7.06 -11.55 -30.21
CA ALA A 9 6.80 -11.57 -28.77
C ALA A 9 5.92 -12.80 -28.49
N GLN A 10 6.55 -13.95 -28.25
CA GLN A 10 5.82 -15.11 -27.72
C GLN A 10 5.09 -14.66 -26.46
N PRO A 11 3.78 -14.93 -26.33
CA PRO A 11 3.08 -14.65 -25.10
C PRO A 11 3.78 -15.43 -23.99
N ARG A 12 4.34 -14.73 -22.99
CA ARG A 12 4.80 -15.36 -21.76
C ARG A 12 3.67 -16.27 -21.32
N HIS A 13 3.95 -17.57 -21.19
CA HIS A 13 3.01 -18.55 -20.67
C HIS A 13 2.44 -18.00 -19.39
N LYS A 14 1.23 -17.43 -19.47
CA LYS A 14 0.49 -17.00 -18.29
C LYS A 14 0.23 -18.28 -17.50
N GLN A 15 0.91 -18.46 -16.38
CA GLN A 15 0.62 -19.55 -15.47
C GLN A 15 -0.81 -19.30 -15.01
N CYS A 16 -1.77 -20.09 -15.51
CA CYS A 16 -3.18 -19.91 -15.19
C CYS A 16 -3.41 -20.21 -13.71
N ALA A 17 -3.36 -19.15 -12.87
CA ALA A 17 -3.85 -19.26 -11.52
C ALA A 17 -5.37 -19.40 -11.54
N SER A 18 -5.93 -20.18 -10.63
CA SER A 18 -7.39 -20.26 -10.47
C SER A 18 -7.93 -18.85 -10.18
N THR A 19 -8.89 -18.40 -10.99
CA THR A 19 -9.51 -17.06 -10.84
C THR A 19 -10.07 -16.86 -9.43
N GLY A 20 -10.65 -17.90 -8.83
CA GLY A 20 -11.16 -17.81 -7.45
C GLY A 20 -10.06 -17.59 -6.41
N ARG A 21 -8.94 -18.31 -6.55
CA ARG A 21 -7.80 -18.13 -5.63
C ARG A 21 -7.20 -16.73 -5.75
N LEU A 22 -7.04 -16.22 -6.97
CA LEU A 22 -6.49 -14.89 -7.16
C LEU A 22 -7.46 -13.80 -6.69
N SER A 23 -8.77 -13.97 -6.89
CA SER A 23 -9.79 -13.08 -6.34
C SER A 23 -9.72 -13.01 -4.81
N ALA A 24 -9.55 -14.14 -4.13
CA ALA A 24 -9.40 -14.19 -2.68
C ALA A 24 -8.11 -13.49 -2.23
N VAL A 25 -6.99 -13.72 -2.91
CA VAL A 25 -5.71 -13.04 -2.62
C VAL A 25 -5.83 -11.53 -2.81
N MET A 26 -6.47 -11.08 -3.88
CA MET A 26 -6.71 -9.66 -4.11
C MET A 26 -7.63 -9.05 -3.07
N PHE A 27 -8.70 -9.74 -2.67
CA PHE A 27 -9.61 -9.29 -1.62
C PHE A 27 -8.87 -9.11 -0.29
N ILE A 28 -8.17 -10.15 0.18
CA ILE A 28 -7.45 -10.13 1.46
C ILE A 28 -6.31 -9.12 1.45
N GLY A 29 -5.52 -9.09 0.38
CA GLY A 29 -4.41 -8.16 0.26
C GLY A 29 -4.86 -6.70 0.21
N GLN A 30 -5.95 -6.39 -0.52
CA GLN A 30 -6.53 -5.04 -0.52
C GLN A 30 -7.10 -4.69 0.85
N PHE A 31 -7.73 -5.64 1.52
CA PHE A 31 -8.31 -5.44 2.84
C PHE A 31 -7.25 -5.04 3.88
N GLY A 32 -6.12 -5.72 3.92
CA GLY A 32 -5.06 -5.48 4.91
C GLY A 32 -4.53 -4.04 4.89
N TRP A 33 -3.99 -3.61 3.76
CA TRP A 33 -3.37 -2.28 3.67
C TRP A 33 -4.39 -1.14 3.67
N ALA A 34 -5.57 -1.34 3.06
CA ALA A 34 -6.56 -0.27 2.97
C ALA A 34 -7.23 0.06 4.31
N THR A 35 -7.36 -0.95 5.21
CA THR A 35 -7.81 -0.73 6.59
C THR A 35 -6.84 0.21 7.32
N VAL A 36 -5.54 -0.03 7.19
CA VAL A 36 -4.49 0.80 7.79
C VAL A 36 -4.48 2.20 7.17
N GLY A 37 -4.59 2.28 5.84
CA GLY A 37 -4.64 3.55 5.11
C GLY A 37 -5.81 4.44 5.53
N ALA A 38 -7.00 3.85 5.69
CA ALA A 38 -8.19 4.57 6.15
C ALA A 38 -8.04 5.06 7.60
N ALA A 39 -7.51 4.22 8.49
CA ALA A 39 -7.24 4.61 9.86
C ALA A 39 -6.18 5.71 9.96
N CYS A 40 -5.15 5.63 9.12
CA CYS A 40 -4.04 6.59 9.11
C CYS A 40 -4.52 8.04 8.93
N GLY A 41 -5.42 8.29 7.99
CA GLY A 41 -5.88 9.66 7.69
C GLY A 41 -6.45 10.38 8.92
N THR A 42 -7.34 9.72 9.66
CA THR A 42 -7.97 10.27 10.87
C THR A 42 -7.01 10.34 12.06
N LEU A 43 -6.26 9.25 12.31
CA LEU A 43 -5.31 9.17 13.41
C LEU A 43 -4.14 10.13 13.23
N LEU A 44 -3.71 10.38 11.98
CA LEU A 44 -2.64 11.33 11.68
C LEU A 44 -3.05 12.76 12.02
N ALA A 45 -4.30 13.13 11.74
CA ALA A 45 -4.84 14.43 12.10
C ALA A 45 -4.90 14.63 13.63
N ALA A 46 -5.32 13.59 14.37
CA ALA A 46 -5.31 13.61 15.84
C ALA A 46 -3.88 13.73 16.39
N LEU A 47 -2.92 12.99 15.80
CA LEU A 47 -1.53 13.02 16.22
C LEU A 47 -0.86 14.38 15.92
N ALA A 48 -1.17 14.99 14.78
CA ALA A 48 -0.68 16.32 14.44
C ALA A 48 -1.20 17.38 15.43
N ALA A 49 -2.44 17.25 15.88
CA ALA A 49 -3.01 18.13 16.90
C ALA A 49 -2.36 17.95 18.28
N GLU A 50 -1.90 16.73 18.63
CA GLU A 50 -1.14 16.50 19.87
C GLU A 50 0.30 17.01 19.75
N ALA A 51 0.97 16.80 18.59
CA ALA A 51 2.38 17.15 18.41
C ALA A 51 2.60 18.66 18.27
N LYS A 52 1.68 19.38 17.62
CA LYS A 52 1.78 20.83 17.39
C LYS A 52 0.38 21.47 17.35
N PRO A 53 -0.25 21.72 18.52
CA PRO A 53 -1.64 22.19 18.59
C PRO A 53 -1.91 23.49 17.81
N GLU A 54 -0.96 24.44 17.86
CA GLU A 54 -1.10 25.77 17.25
C GLU A 54 -0.97 25.74 15.73
N ASP A 55 -0.08 24.87 15.18
CA ASP A 55 0.20 24.75 13.76
C ASP A 55 -0.20 23.36 13.20
N LYS A 56 -1.22 22.73 13.79
CA LYS A 56 -1.66 21.37 13.41
C LYS A 56 -2.03 21.24 11.93
N VAL A 57 -2.61 22.31 11.34
CA VAL A 57 -3.03 22.33 9.94
C VAL A 57 -1.81 22.34 9.02
N ASP A 58 -0.81 23.15 9.35
CA ASP A 58 0.42 23.25 8.56
C ASP A 58 1.23 21.97 8.67
N LEU A 59 1.32 21.36 9.86
CA LEU A 59 1.96 20.07 10.05
C LEU A 59 1.24 18.97 9.25
N LEU A 60 -0.09 18.94 9.29
CA LEU A 60 -0.88 17.96 8.53
C LEU A 60 -0.72 18.15 7.01
N ALA A 61 -0.72 19.39 6.54
CA ALA A 61 -0.46 19.71 5.14
C ALA A 61 0.93 19.27 4.70
N LEU A 62 1.95 19.48 5.53
CA LEU A 62 3.31 19.03 5.28
C LEU A 62 3.41 17.49 5.23
N LEU A 63 2.80 16.80 6.21
CA LEU A 63 2.75 15.33 6.26
C LEU A 63 2.10 14.76 5.00
N THR A 64 0.91 15.25 4.63
CA THR A 64 0.17 14.75 3.46
C THR A 64 0.88 15.03 2.15
N THR A 65 1.45 16.23 1.97
CA THR A 65 2.16 16.61 0.74
C THR A 65 3.44 15.81 0.55
N THR A 66 4.28 15.74 1.58
CA THR A 66 5.54 14.99 1.51
C THR A 66 5.29 13.50 1.37
N GLY A 67 4.27 12.97 2.07
CA GLY A 67 3.82 11.59 1.93
C GLY A 67 3.33 11.26 0.52
N ALA A 68 2.56 12.16 -0.11
CA ALA A 68 2.08 11.97 -1.48
C ALA A 68 3.23 11.95 -2.50
N ILE A 69 4.22 12.81 -2.34
CA ILE A 69 5.42 12.81 -3.20
C ILE A 69 6.18 11.49 -3.04
N ALA A 70 6.40 11.03 -1.82
CA ALA A 70 7.04 9.75 -1.54
C ALA A 70 6.25 8.58 -2.13
N ALA A 71 4.92 8.58 -1.98
CA ALA A 71 4.02 7.56 -2.50
C ALA A 71 4.14 7.41 -4.01
N VAL A 72 3.97 8.49 -4.76
CA VAL A 72 4.01 8.48 -6.23
C VAL A 72 5.40 8.07 -6.72
N SER A 73 6.46 8.66 -6.16
CA SER A 73 7.83 8.35 -6.55
C SER A 73 8.17 6.87 -6.32
N CYS A 74 7.84 6.33 -5.13
CA CYS A 74 8.12 4.94 -4.80
C CYS A 74 7.26 3.96 -5.60
N MET A 75 6.00 4.28 -5.88
CA MET A 75 5.13 3.42 -6.70
C MET A 75 5.67 3.27 -8.13
N ILE A 76 6.11 4.37 -8.75
CA ILE A 76 6.69 4.35 -10.11
C ILE A 76 8.02 3.57 -10.11
N LEU A 77 8.89 3.87 -9.14
CA LEU A 77 10.19 3.20 -9.02
C LEU A 77 10.02 1.69 -8.77
N ALA A 78 9.17 1.32 -7.82
CA ALA A 78 8.93 -0.09 -7.50
C ALA A 78 8.26 -0.85 -8.65
N GLY A 79 7.32 -0.24 -9.36
CA GLY A 79 6.71 -0.83 -10.55
C GLY A 79 7.76 -1.16 -11.61
N THR A 80 8.61 -0.19 -11.95
CA THR A 80 9.65 -0.36 -13.00
C THR A 80 10.79 -1.28 -12.56
N LEU A 81 11.22 -1.21 -11.31
CA LEU A 81 12.31 -2.03 -10.79
C LEU A 81 11.87 -3.47 -10.52
N SER A 82 10.63 -3.69 -10.07
CA SER A 82 10.10 -5.04 -9.84
C SER A 82 10.04 -5.86 -11.12
N ASP A 83 9.76 -5.22 -12.27
CA ASP A 83 9.74 -5.89 -13.57
C ASP A 83 11.14 -6.37 -14.03
N ARG A 84 12.20 -5.73 -13.53
CA ARG A 84 13.60 -6.05 -13.84
C ARG A 84 14.26 -6.95 -12.79
N THR A 85 13.61 -7.15 -11.66
CA THR A 85 14.18 -7.90 -10.54
C THR A 85 14.19 -9.40 -10.85
N GLN A 86 15.37 -10.02 -10.76
CA GLN A 86 15.55 -11.47 -10.84
C GLN A 86 15.80 -12.01 -9.43
N SER A 87 14.77 -12.59 -8.81
CA SER A 87 14.85 -13.16 -7.47
C SER A 87 14.36 -14.60 -7.45
N LYS A 88 14.93 -15.41 -6.54
CA LYS A 88 14.45 -16.78 -6.27
C LYS A 88 13.02 -16.82 -5.76
N LEU A 89 12.54 -15.74 -5.17
CA LEU A 89 11.16 -15.58 -4.69
C LEU A 89 10.19 -15.08 -5.78
N GLY A 90 10.70 -14.87 -7.00
CA GLY A 90 9.97 -14.20 -8.07
C GLY A 90 10.28 -12.70 -8.15
N PRO A 91 9.90 -12.02 -9.24
CA PRO A 91 10.31 -10.62 -9.46
C PRO A 91 9.63 -9.63 -8.52
N ARG A 92 8.39 -9.89 -8.10
CA ARG A 92 7.54 -8.95 -7.33
C ARG A 92 7.61 -9.15 -5.83
N ASN A 93 7.79 -10.40 -5.35
CA ASN A 93 7.72 -10.72 -3.92
C ASN A 93 8.73 -9.98 -3.04
N PRO A 94 10.00 -9.74 -3.43
CA PRO A 94 10.92 -8.96 -2.62
C PRO A 94 10.44 -7.52 -2.36
N TRP A 95 9.80 -6.91 -3.35
CA TRP A 95 9.26 -5.54 -3.26
C TRP A 95 8.02 -5.49 -2.38
N ILE A 96 7.16 -6.52 -2.46
CA ILE A 96 5.97 -6.64 -1.59
C ILE A 96 6.40 -6.82 -0.14
N ILE A 97 7.27 -7.79 0.13
CA ILE A 97 7.73 -8.10 1.49
C ILE A 97 8.54 -6.93 2.08
N GLY A 98 9.51 -6.41 1.31
CA GLY A 98 10.34 -5.29 1.74
C GLY A 98 9.51 -4.03 2.01
N GLY A 99 8.59 -3.70 1.12
CA GLY A 99 7.68 -2.56 1.27
C GLY A 99 6.75 -2.71 2.46
N ALA A 100 6.20 -3.92 2.68
CA ALA A 100 5.35 -4.22 3.84
C ALA A 100 6.11 -4.07 5.16
N ILE A 101 7.31 -4.63 5.27
CA ILE A 101 8.14 -4.52 6.49
C ILE A 101 8.49 -3.07 6.77
N VAL A 102 9.05 -2.35 5.79
CA VAL A 102 9.45 -0.94 5.95
C VAL A 102 8.25 -0.07 6.28
N GLY A 103 7.13 -0.28 5.56
CA GLY A 103 5.88 0.45 5.80
C GLY A 103 5.34 0.20 7.21
N THR A 104 5.28 -1.05 7.67
CA THR A 104 4.79 -1.40 9.01
C THR A 104 5.65 -0.81 10.12
N LEU A 105 6.97 -0.91 10.01
CA LEU A 105 7.90 -0.33 10.99
C LEU A 105 7.78 1.19 11.06
N ALA A 106 7.73 1.85 9.91
CA ALA A 106 7.55 3.30 9.86
C ALA A 106 6.19 3.72 10.42
N PHE A 107 5.14 2.95 10.15
CA PHE A 107 3.79 3.19 10.69
C PHE A 107 3.76 3.07 12.22
N ALA A 108 4.41 2.06 12.78
CA ALA A 108 4.56 1.94 14.23
C ALA A 108 5.36 3.11 14.82
N CYS A 109 6.43 3.58 14.15
CA CYS A 109 7.20 4.76 14.57
C CYS A 109 6.34 6.03 14.62
N ILE A 110 5.40 6.23 13.68
CA ILE A 110 4.45 7.36 13.72
C ILE A 110 3.67 7.35 15.04
N GLY A 111 3.15 6.21 15.46
CA GLY A 111 2.40 6.09 16.71
C GLY A 111 3.20 6.37 17.98
N LEU A 112 4.51 6.16 17.93
CA LEU A 112 5.41 6.27 19.09
C LEU A 112 6.07 7.66 19.25
N THR A 113 6.08 8.49 18.21
CA THR A 113 6.75 9.79 18.24
C THR A 113 5.77 10.95 18.39
N ARG A 114 6.25 12.04 19.00
CA ARG A 114 5.58 13.35 19.08
C ARG A 114 6.44 14.46 18.48
N ASN A 115 7.63 14.13 18.01
CA ASN A 115 8.49 15.10 17.34
C ASN A 115 7.98 15.37 15.92
N PRO A 116 7.60 16.62 15.55
CA PRO A 116 7.04 16.93 14.24
C PRO A 116 7.94 16.55 13.07
N ALA A 117 9.24 16.77 13.18
CA ALA A 117 10.19 16.42 12.12
C ALA A 117 10.28 14.91 11.92
N LEU A 118 10.29 14.15 13.02
CA LEU A 118 10.31 12.68 12.94
C LEU A 118 8.99 12.12 12.43
N LEU A 119 7.85 12.76 12.74
CA LEU A 119 6.55 12.41 12.17
C LEU A 119 6.56 12.54 10.63
N VAL A 120 7.12 13.64 10.11
CA VAL A 120 7.22 13.86 8.65
C VAL A 120 8.07 12.77 8.01
N VAL A 121 9.24 12.48 8.54
CA VAL A 121 10.15 11.46 8.01
C VAL A 121 9.51 10.06 8.09
N ALA A 122 8.94 9.69 9.24
CA ALA A 122 8.29 8.40 9.42
C ALA A 122 7.08 8.23 8.49
N HIS A 123 6.28 9.29 8.28
CA HIS A 123 5.15 9.25 7.36
C HIS A 123 5.60 9.13 5.89
N MET A 124 6.67 9.82 5.49
CA MET A 124 7.27 9.66 4.15
C MET A 124 7.75 8.23 3.92
N VAL A 125 8.45 7.64 4.89
CA VAL A 125 8.96 6.27 4.81
C VAL A 125 7.81 5.27 4.78
N TYR A 126 6.76 5.47 5.57
CA TYR A 126 5.54 4.67 5.54
C TYR A 126 4.88 4.71 4.15
N GLN A 127 4.65 5.90 3.62
CA GLN A 127 4.03 6.08 2.31
C GLN A 127 4.89 5.50 1.18
N GLY A 128 6.21 5.66 1.26
CA GLY A 128 7.14 5.05 0.32
C GLY A 128 7.10 3.52 0.35
N GLY A 129 7.21 2.92 1.53
CA GLY A 129 7.16 1.46 1.73
C GLY A 129 5.84 0.87 1.27
N LEU A 130 4.71 1.47 1.70
CA LEU A 130 3.37 1.05 1.28
C LEU A 130 3.21 1.08 -0.24
N ASN A 131 3.64 2.15 -0.90
CA ASN A 131 3.46 2.30 -2.33
C ASN A 131 4.47 1.47 -3.16
N CYS A 132 5.64 1.15 -2.61
CA CYS A 132 6.52 0.11 -3.17
C CYS A 132 5.82 -1.26 -3.19
N MET A 133 5.20 -1.64 -2.08
CA MET A 133 4.41 -2.87 -1.99
C MET A 133 3.25 -2.86 -2.99
N LEU A 134 2.48 -1.78 -3.03
CA LEU A 134 1.30 -1.66 -3.91
C LEU A 134 1.65 -1.66 -5.40
N GLY A 135 2.74 -1.01 -5.79
CA GLY A 135 3.22 -1.00 -7.17
C GLY A 135 3.50 -2.42 -7.69
N ALA A 136 4.13 -3.25 -6.85
CA ALA A 136 4.38 -4.65 -7.18
C ALA A 136 3.13 -5.53 -7.08
N PHE A 137 2.27 -5.31 -6.06
CA PHE A 137 1.07 -6.10 -5.80
C PHE A 137 0.00 -5.92 -6.90
N ASN A 138 -0.28 -4.68 -7.29
CA ASN A 138 -1.29 -4.39 -8.30
C ASN A 138 -0.91 -4.87 -9.71
N ALA A 139 0.35 -5.19 -9.93
CA ALA A 139 0.80 -5.76 -11.19
C ALA A 139 0.67 -7.30 -11.25
N ILE A 140 0.29 -7.98 -10.16
CA ILE A 140 0.11 -9.43 -10.13
C ILE A 140 -1.05 -9.90 -11.04
N PRO A 141 -2.28 -9.33 -10.97
CA PRO A 141 -3.40 -9.87 -11.74
C PRO A 141 -3.15 -9.95 -13.25
N PRO A 142 -2.64 -8.92 -13.94
CA PRO A 142 -2.40 -8.99 -15.38
C PRO A 142 -1.36 -10.04 -15.79
N ASP A 143 -0.46 -10.45 -14.88
CA ASP A 143 0.57 -11.45 -15.20
C ASP A 143 0.03 -12.89 -15.19
N TYR A 144 -1.02 -13.16 -14.39
CA TYR A 144 -1.44 -14.53 -14.08
C TYR A 144 -2.81 -14.91 -14.64
N ILE A 145 -3.62 -13.96 -15.13
CA ILE A 145 -4.96 -14.24 -15.65
C ILE A 145 -5.18 -13.61 -17.03
N PRO A 146 -6.08 -14.20 -17.84
CA PRO A 146 -6.54 -13.63 -19.10
C PRO A 146 -7.30 -12.32 -18.88
N ASP A 147 -7.23 -11.42 -19.85
CA ASP A 147 -7.91 -10.13 -19.82
C ASP A 147 -9.45 -10.25 -19.65
N SER A 148 -10.03 -11.34 -20.16
CA SER A 148 -11.47 -11.63 -20.03
C SER A 148 -11.94 -11.85 -18.57
N THR A 149 -11.04 -12.23 -17.66
CA THR A 149 -11.34 -12.49 -16.23
C THR A 149 -10.79 -11.43 -15.30
N LEU A 150 -9.94 -10.52 -15.83
CA LEU A 150 -9.29 -9.46 -15.05
C LEU A 150 -10.32 -8.57 -14.32
N GLY A 151 -11.43 -8.21 -15.00
CA GLY A 151 -12.50 -7.41 -14.40
C GLY A 151 -13.13 -8.06 -13.17
N LYS A 152 -13.32 -9.39 -13.16
CA LYS A 152 -13.86 -10.10 -11.99
C LYS A 152 -12.90 -10.03 -10.81
N VAL A 153 -11.62 -10.31 -11.04
CA VAL A 153 -10.60 -10.28 -9.97
C VAL A 153 -10.44 -8.87 -9.41
N SER A 154 -10.43 -7.85 -10.26
CA SER A 154 -10.38 -6.44 -9.85
C SER A 154 -11.61 -6.03 -9.04
N ALA A 155 -12.80 -6.53 -9.39
CA ALA A 155 -14.04 -6.25 -8.64
C ALA A 155 -13.97 -6.83 -7.21
N PHE A 156 -13.44 -8.04 -7.03
CA PHE A 156 -13.22 -8.61 -5.69
C PHE A 156 -12.18 -7.81 -4.90
N GLY A 157 -11.09 -7.38 -5.53
CA GLY A 157 -10.11 -6.48 -4.90
C GLY A 157 -10.76 -5.16 -4.48
N GLY A 158 -11.57 -4.55 -5.35
CA GLY A 158 -12.33 -3.34 -5.04
C GLY A 158 -13.31 -3.51 -3.88
N ALA A 159 -14.01 -4.64 -3.80
CA ALA A 159 -14.88 -4.97 -2.67
C ALA A 159 -14.10 -5.08 -1.35
N GLY A 160 -12.93 -5.74 -1.36
CA GLY A 160 -12.03 -5.81 -0.22
C GLY A 160 -11.57 -4.41 0.22
N TYR A 161 -11.19 -3.56 -0.73
CA TYR A 161 -10.81 -2.18 -0.48
C TYR A 161 -11.94 -1.37 0.19
N LEU A 162 -13.17 -1.41 -0.35
CA LEU A 162 -14.31 -0.66 0.19
C LEU A 162 -14.66 -1.12 1.62
N LEU A 163 -14.65 -2.42 1.86
CA LEU A 163 -14.92 -2.96 3.18
C LEU A 163 -13.84 -2.54 4.19
N ALA A 164 -12.59 -2.53 3.75
CA ALA A 164 -11.46 -2.07 4.54
C ALA A 164 -11.57 -0.60 4.93
N GLN A 165 -12.04 0.27 4.03
CA GLN A 165 -12.27 1.69 4.32
C GLN A 165 -13.27 1.88 5.47
N ILE A 166 -14.36 1.10 5.47
CA ILE A 166 -15.37 1.16 6.54
C ILE A 166 -14.76 0.74 7.88
N ILE A 167 -14.06 -0.40 7.89
CA ILE A 167 -13.46 -0.94 9.12
C ILE A 167 -12.34 -0.03 9.63
N GLY A 168 -11.50 0.48 8.73
CA GLY A 168 -10.45 1.44 9.08
C GLY A 168 -11.01 2.73 9.70
N ALA A 169 -12.11 3.25 9.17
CA ALA A 169 -12.79 4.41 9.73
C ALA A 169 -13.36 4.14 11.14
N VAL A 170 -13.92 2.95 11.36
CA VAL A 170 -14.43 2.53 12.70
C VAL A 170 -13.26 2.43 13.69
N ILE A 171 -12.16 1.80 13.30
CA ILE A 171 -10.95 1.72 14.13
C ILE A 171 -10.44 3.12 14.46
N ALA A 172 -10.32 3.99 13.47
CA ALA A 172 -9.86 5.36 13.68
C ALA A 172 -10.76 6.13 14.66
N GLY A 173 -12.09 6.00 14.53
CA GLY A 173 -13.05 6.61 15.43
C GLY A 173 -12.92 6.11 16.88
N ALA A 174 -12.69 4.81 17.06
CA ALA A 174 -12.51 4.21 18.38
C ALA A 174 -11.21 4.67 19.09
N PHE A 175 -10.17 5.00 18.32
CA PHE A 175 -8.85 5.37 18.85
C PHE A 175 -8.47 6.84 18.64
N VAL A 176 -9.41 7.70 18.25
CA VAL A 176 -9.13 9.12 18.01
C VAL A 176 -8.60 9.85 19.25
N THR A 177 -9.01 9.42 20.44
CA THR A 177 -8.54 9.95 21.74
C THR A 177 -7.20 9.34 22.19
N HIS A 178 -6.80 8.23 21.60
CA HIS A 178 -5.55 7.53 21.89
C HIS A 178 -4.84 7.13 20.60
N PRO A 179 -4.41 8.09 19.78
CA PRO A 179 -3.93 7.82 18.41
C PRO A 179 -2.74 6.86 18.36
N SER A 180 -1.85 6.89 19.36
CA SER A 180 -0.74 5.93 19.46
C SER A 180 -1.19 4.49 19.47
N GLN A 181 -2.22 4.16 20.26
CA GLN A 181 -2.76 2.81 20.34
C GLN A 181 -3.40 2.40 19.02
N GLY A 182 -4.09 3.34 18.36
CA GLY A 182 -4.67 3.14 17.04
C GLY A 182 -3.60 2.83 15.99
N PHE A 183 -2.49 3.56 15.99
CA PHE A 183 -1.35 3.28 15.09
C PHE A 183 -0.72 1.91 15.35
N LEU A 184 -0.50 1.52 16.60
CA LEU A 184 0.06 0.22 16.94
C LEU A 184 -0.88 -0.93 16.58
N MET A 185 -2.18 -0.80 16.83
CA MET A 185 -3.17 -1.79 16.45
C MET A 185 -3.24 -1.95 14.92
N ALA A 186 -3.25 -0.84 14.19
CA ALA A 186 -3.27 -0.88 12.74
C ALA A 186 -1.96 -1.45 12.15
N ALA A 187 -0.80 -1.18 12.77
CA ALA A 187 0.47 -1.81 12.40
C ALA A 187 0.41 -3.34 12.58
N TRP A 188 -0.21 -3.84 13.64
CA TRP A 188 -0.46 -5.27 13.84
C TRP A 188 -1.33 -5.87 12.73
N ILE A 189 -2.41 -5.19 12.34
CA ILE A 189 -3.28 -5.64 11.23
C ILE A 189 -2.47 -5.74 9.93
N MET A 190 -1.64 -4.74 9.65
CA MET A 190 -0.78 -4.74 8.46
C MET A 190 0.26 -5.87 8.44
N LEU A 191 0.76 -6.26 9.62
CA LEU A 191 1.77 -7.32 9.75
C LEU A 191 1.17 -8.71 9.53
N VAL A 192 -0.10 -8.91 9.90
CA VAL A 192 -0.77 -10.23 9.88
C VAL A 192 -1.50 -10.47 8.54
N SER A 193 -1.81 -9.44 7.77
CA SER A 193 -2.51 -9.53 6.48
C SER A 193 -1.57 -9.73 5.29
#